data_638ef8798fe529d9c175a8ff9666ec89
#
_entry.id   638ef8798fe529d9c175a8ff9666ec89
#
_cell.length_a   1.000
_cell.length_b   1.000
_cell.length_c   1.000
_cell.angle_alpha   90.00
_cell.angle_beta   90.00
_cell.angle_gamma   90.00
#
_symmetry.space_group_name_H-M   'P 1'
#
loop_
_entity.id
_entity.type
_entity.pdbx_description
1 polymer ?
#
loop_
_entity_poly.entity_id
_entity_poly.type
_entity_poly.pdbx_seq_one_letter_code
_entity_poly.pdbx_strand_id
1 'polypeptide(L)'
;IIRIISIITKMDTQYASYSLNHKNNSKIENKIYLHNNIRYTIKSYDPKYICNDTCENLTLYRSVIFSHPENTLLSFSPHKSVLKEDFCNKYEMNDDDIYINEYIDGTMIHLFYDYRVNQWEIATKNSIGGNYKLMNSRLKQKTIKTVREMFIDAFTRDRLSETNNVYNNPIINGFPKNNSYTFVFLHPDNPIAHHITQPYLYLTNVFDITSNIHRVVSIPPHIFEDWVEFKDTCILFPKTKSFPSWDTLEPNKLIHFDSDHGVNCGYVATHLPSG
;
A
#
# COMPACT_ATOMS: atom_id res chain seq x y z
N ILE A 1 6.56 19.23 -17.40
CA ILE A 1 6.02 19.98 -16.22
C ILE A 1 4.55 20.35 -16.48
N ILE A 2 4.19 20.95 -17.63
CA ILE A 2 2.81 21.37 -17.95
C ILE A 2 1.85 20.17 -18.09
N ARG A 3 2.29 19.01 -18.60
CA ARG A 3 1.46 17.80 -18.71
C ARG A 3 1.10 17.19 -17.34
N ILE A 4 2.01 17.23 -16.38
CA ILE A 4 1.77 16.72 -15.02
C ILE A 4 0.75 17.60 -14.29
N ILE A 5 0.84 18.92 -14.42
CA ILE A 5 -0.12 19.86 -13.79
C ILE A 5 -1.52 19.69 -14.39
N SER A 6 -1.65 19.46 -15.72
CA SER A 6 -2.96 19.22 -16.34
C SER A 6 -3.60 17.88 -15.98
N ILE A 7 -2.79 16.88 -15.65
CA ILE A 7 -3.26 15.57 -15.16
C ILE A 7 -3.74 15.72 -13.71
N ILE A 8 -3.02 16.43 -12.85
CA ILE A 8 -3.42 16.66 -11.45
C ILE A 8 -4.73 17.42 -11.35
N THR A 9 -4.94 18.46 -12.17
CA THR A 9 -6.19 19.22 -12.17
C THR A 9 -7.38 18.40 -12.73
N LYS A 10 -7.14 17.40 -13.57
CA LYS A 10 -8.19 16.50 -14.06
C LYS A 10 -8.46 15.33 -13.09
N MET A 11 -7.46 14.97 -12.26
CA MET A 11 -7.57 13.94 -11.21
C MET A 11 -8.48 14.39 -10.05
N ASP A 12 -8.54 15.69 -9.73
CA ASP A 12 -9.25 16.19 -8.56
C ASP A 12 -10.78 15.98 -8.59
N THR A 13 -11.35 15.64 -9.73
CA THR A 13 -12.79 15.42 -9.90
C THR A 13 -13.21 13.97 -10.06
N GLN A 14 -12.27 13.06 -10.27
CA GLN A 14 -12.56 11.67 -10.68
C GLN A 14 -12.06 10.60 -9.70
N TYR A 15 -11.18 10.93 -8.75
CA TYR A 15 -10.54 9.94 -7.87
C TYR A 15 -10.67 10.30 -6.39
N ALA A 16 -10.64 9.27 -5.54
CA ALA A 16 -10.77 9.44 -4.10
C ALA A 16 -9.74 10.40 -3.53
N SER A 17 -10.23 11.39 -2.80
CA SER A 17 -9.39 12.37 -2.12
C SER A 17 -9.76 12.46 -0.65
N TYR A 18 -8.77 12.34 0.21
CA TYR A 18 -8.94 12.28 1.65
C TYR A 18 -8.27 13.47 2.33
N SER A 19 -8.97 14.09 3.30
CA SER A 19 -8.38 15.08 4.20
C SER A 19 -8.12 14.47 5.57
N LEU A 20 -6.87 14.55 6.05
CA LEU A 20 -6.45 13.96 7.32
C LEU A 20 -6.43 15.00 8.46
N ASN A 21 -7.24 16.04 8.40
CA ASN A 21 -7.28 17.17 9.33
C ASN A 21 -8.05 16.87 10.63
N HIS A 22 -7.98 15.67 11.18
CA HIS A 22 -8.63 15.34 12.45
C HIS A 22 -7.81 15.81 13.64
N LYS A 23 -8.26 16.91 14.26
CA LYS A 23 -7.75 17.36 15.57
C LYS A 23 -8.17 16.34 16.65
N ASN A 24 -7.19 15.77 17.35
CA ASN A 24 -7.33 15.00 18.59
C ASN A 24 -8.57 14.07 18.70
N ASN A 25 -8.62 13.06 17.83
CA ASN A 25 -9.59 11.99 17.99
C ASN A 25 -9.01 10.92 18.92
N SER A 26 -9.62 10.74 20.10
CA SER A 26 -9.19 9.74 21.10
C SER A 26 -9.23 8.28 20.59
N LYS A 27 -9.85 8.04 19.45
CA LYS A 27 -9.92 6.73 18.78
C LYS A 27 -8.75 6.48 17.81
N ILE A 28 -7.86 7.48 17.66
CA ILE A 28 -6.63 7.37 16.85
C ILE A 28 -5.45 7.32 17.80
N GLU A 29 -4.74 6.20 17.75
CA GLU A 29 -3.48 6.03 18.47
C GLU A 29 -2.36 6.77 17.75
N ASN A 30 -1.52 7.49 18.51
CA ASN A 30 -0.34 8.17 18.02
C ASN A 30 0.89 7.53 18.65
N LYS A 31 1.68 6.84 17.85
CA LYS A 31 2.93 6.21 18.28
C LYS A 31 4.12 6.98 17.74
N ILE A 32 4.96 7.50 18.64
CA ILE A 32 6.24 8.10 18.27
C ILE A 32 7.24 6.96 18.05
N TYR A 33 7.88 6.98 16.88
CA TYR A 33 8.88 6.00 16.48
C TYR A 33 10.21 6.70 16.18
N LEU A 34 11.30 6.18 16.76
CA LEU A 34 12.66 6.66 16.51
C LEU A 34 13.37 5.70 15.55
N HIS A 35 13.84 6.21 14.41
CA HIS A 35 14.61 5.46 13.42
C HIS A 35 15.75 6.32 12.90
N ASN A 36 17.00 5.84 12.97
CA ASN A 36 18.20 6.57 12.56
C ASN A 36 18.28 8.00 13.13
N ASN A 37 17.96 8.18 14.42
CA ASN A 37 17.88 9.46 15.13
C ASN A 37 16.79 10.42 14.62
N ILE A 38 15.91 9.99 13.73
CA ILE A 38 14.78 10.75 13.22
C ILE A 38 13.51 10.27 13.89
N ARG A 39 12.67 11.22 14.30
CA ARG A 39 11.38 10.90 14.92
C ARG A 39 10.25 10.96 13.88
N TYR A 40 9.36 9.98 13.97
CA TYR A 40 8.15 9.87 13.17
C TYR A 40 6.95 9.69 14.10
N THR A 41 5.78 10.12 13.67
CA THR A 41 4.50 9.78 14.31
C THR A 41 3.74 8.83 13.39
N ILE A 42 3.47 7.62 13.86
CA ILE A 42 2.58 6.69 13.18
C ILE A 42 1.21 6.85 13.82
N LYS A 43 0.21 7.23 13.02
CA LYS A 43 -1.19 7.30 13.44
C LYS A 43 -1.94 6.08 12.95
N SER A 44 -2.60 5.37 13.85
CA SER A 44 -3.43 4.21 13.53
C SER A 44 -4.73 4.24 14.33
N TYR A 45 -5.80 3.70 13.75
CA TYR A 45 -7.05 3.55 14.50
C TYR A 45 -6.92 2.45 15.56
N ASP A 46 -7.57 2.63 16.70
CA ASP A 46 -7.77 1.55 17.67
C ASP A 46 -8.88 0.61 17.16
N PRO A 47 -8.58 -0.69 16.93
CA PRO A 47 -9.56 -1.66 16.42
C PRO A 47 -10.85 -1.77 17.20
N LYS A 48 -10.84 -1.42 18.49
CA LYS A 48 -12.03 -1.45 19.36
C LYS A 48 -13.13 -0.49 18.93
N TYR A 49 -12.77 0.57 18.21
CA TYR A 49 -13.71 1.62 17.78
C TYR A 49 -14.19 1.48 16.34
N ILE A 50 -13.77 0.45 15.62
CA ILE A 50 -14.27 0.16 14.28
C ILE A 50 -15.52 -0.70 14.39
N CYS A 51 -16.68 -0.01 14.43
CA CYS A 51 -18.00 -0.62 14.23
C CYS A 51 -18.44 -0.35 12.78
N ASN A 52 -19.30 -1.22 12.27
CA ASN A 52 -19.67 -1.23 10.85
C ASN A 52 -20.34 0.05 10.31
N ASP A 53 -20.89 0.94 11.14
CA ASP A 53 -21.81 1.98 10.66
C ASP A 53 -21.39 3.46 10.83
N THR A 54 -20.27 3.77 11.51
CA THR A 54 -20.05 5.19 11.91
C THR A 54 -18.66 5.74 11.70
N CYS A 55 -17.75 5.01 11.07
CA CYS A 55 -16.34 5.31 11.19
C CYS A 55 -15.58 5.49 9.87
N GLU A 56 -16.21 5.96 8.79
CA GLU A 56 -15.55 6.16 7.48
C GLU A 56 -14.22 6.91 7.62
N ASN A 57 -14.16 7.95 8.45
CA ASN A 57 -12.94 8.72 8.67
C ASN A 57 -11.88 8.00 9.53
N LEU A 58 -12.26 7.03 10.38
CA LEU A 58 -11.29 6.27 11.18
C LEU A 58 -10.56 5.23 10.34
N THR A 59 -11.23 4.63 9.36
CA THR A 59 -10.65 3.61 8.48
C THR A 59 -9.48 4.13 7.67
N LEU A 60 -9.41 5.45 7.43
CA LEU A 60 -8.29 6.12 6.78
C LEU A 60 -6.99 6.00 7.59
N TYR A 61 -7.08 5.86 8.91
CA TYR A 61 -5.92 5.78 9.80
C TYR A 61 -5.49 4.33 10.05
N ARG A 62 -5.33 3.53 9.00
CA ARG A 62 -4.77 2.18 9.15
C ARG A 62 -3.28 2.23 9.47
N SER A 63 -2.54 3.10 8.80
CA SER A 63 -1.13 3.43 9.05
C SER A 63 -0.79 4.71 8.31
N VAL A 64 -0.84 5.84 8.99
CA VAL A 64 -0.49 7.15 8.41
C VAL A 64 0.74 7.68 9.11
N ILE A 65 1.77 8.05 8.33
CA ILE A 65 3.07 8.45 8.86
C ILE A 65 3.25 9.95 8.69
N PHE A 66 3.58 10.59 9.79
CA PHE A 66 3.91 12.01 9.84
C PHE A 66 5.34 12.20 10.34
N SER A 67 5.97 13.30 9.94
CA SER A 67 7.17 13.78 10.58
C SER A 67 6.88 14.17 12.04
N HIS A 68 7.90 14.15 12.88
CA HIS A 68 7.79 14.59 14.26
C HIS A 68 8.98 15.50 14.61
N PRO A 69 8.77 16.71 15.16
CA PRO A 69 7.49 17.29 15.64
C PRO A 69 6.66 18.04 14.59
N GLU A 70 7.13 18.25 13.36
CA GLU A 70 6.55 19.15 12.34
C GLU A 70 5.13 18.74 11.90
N ASN A 71 4.76 17.48 12.11
CA ASN A 71 3.49 16.89 11.72
C ASN A 71 3.18 17.03 10.21
N THR A 72 4.22 16.93 9.38
CA THR A 72 4.09 16.87 7.92
C THR A 72 3.74 15.46 7.47
N LEU A 73 2.76 15.29 6.61
CA LEU A 73 2.37 13.98 6.08
C LEU A 73 3.49 13.42 5.19
N LEU A 74 3.92 12.19 5.47
CA LEU A 74 4.99 11.51 4.74
C LEU A 74 4.51 10.26 4.03
N SER A 75 3.55 9.51 4.62
CA SER A 75 3.04 8.28 4.00
C SER A 75 1.60 8.02 4.40
N PHE A 76 0.88 7.40 3.48
CA PHE A 76 -0.50 6.97 3.65
C PHE A 76 -0.63 5.50 3.22
N SER A 77 -1.41 4.72 3.96
CA SER A 77 -1.74 3.34 3.61
C SER A 77 -3.14 3.24 3.04
N PRO A 78 -3.45 2.21 2.24
CA PRO A 78 -4.83 1.87 1.93
C PRO A 78 -5.64 1.77 3.22
N HIS A 79 -6.83 2.34 3.22
CA HIS A 79 -7.71 2.27 4.38
C HIS A 79 -8.25 0.83 4.59
N LYS A 80 -8.92 0.61 5.70
CA LYS A 80 -9.50 -0.71 5.98
C LYS A 80 -10.64 -0.97 4.99
N SER A 81 -10.62 -2.15 4.36
CA SER A 81 -11.73 -2.61 3.52
C SER A 81 -13.02 -2.80 4.33
N VAL A 82 -14.16 -2.59 3.69
CA VAL A 82 -15.50 -2.92 4.19
C VAL A 82 -15.85 -4.37 3.87
N LEU A 83 -16.93 -4.88 4.45
CA LEU A 83 -17.45 -6.20 4.11
C LEU A 83 -18.04 -6.20 2.69
N LYS A 84 -18.04 -7.37 2.03
CA LYS A 84 -18.61 -7.54 0.69
C LYS A 84 -20.05 -7.09 0.63
N GLU A 85 -20.86 -7.49 1.62
CA GLU A 85 -22.28 -7.16 1.71
C GLU A 85 -22.52 -5.65 1.73
N ASP A 86 -21.76 -4.92 2.56
CA ASP A 86 -21.87 -3.47 2.69
C ASP A 86 -21.47 -2.75 1.38
N PHE A 87 -20.43 -3.25 0.71
CA PHE A 87 -19.99 -2.71 -0.57
C PHE A 87 -21.01 -2.97 -1.69
N CYS A 88 -21.52 -4.21 -1.81
CA CYS A 88 -22.50 -4.58 -2.83
C CYS A 88 -23.86 -3.90 -2.65
N ASN A 89 -24.24 -3.56 -1.42
CA ASN A 89 -25.45 -2.79 -1.13
C ASN A 89 -25.33 -1.31 -1.54
N LYS A 90 -24.11 -0.81 -1.64
CA LYS A 90 -23.84 0.61 -1.93
C LYS A 90 -23.56 0.86 -3.42
N TYR A 91 -22.98 -0.11 -4.12
CA TYR A 91 -22.51 0.07 -5.50
C TYR A 91 -22.99 -1.07 -6.40
N GLU A 92 -23.40 -0.70 -7.63
CA GLU A 92 -23.75 -1.67 -8.66
C GLU A 92 -22.49 -2.20 -9.37
N MET A 93 -22.47 -3.48 -9.75
CA MET A 93 -21.31 -4.09 -10.44
C MET A 93 -21.03 -3.45 -11.80
N ASN A 94 -22.04 -2.91 -12.47
CA ASN A 94 -21.94 -2.30 -13.79
C ASN A 94 -21.55 -0.82 -13.75
N ASP A 95 -21.24 -0.30 -12.58
CA ASP A 95 -20.74 1.06 -12.43
C ASP A 95 -19.32 1.11 -13.05
N ASP A 96 -19.11 2.00 -14.02
CA ASP A 96 -17.82 2.22 -14.69
C ASP A 96 -16.71 2.65 -13.73
N ASP A 97 -17.10 3.15 -12.56
CA ASP A 97 -16.19 3.55 -11.48
C ASP A 97 -15.77 2.38 -10.57
N ILE A 98 -16.26 1.15 -10.82
CA ILE A 98 -15.86 -0.04 -10.08
C ILE A 98 -14.64 -0.69 -10.73
N TYR A 99 -13.59 -0.84 -9.93
CA TYR A 99 -12.35 -1.47 -10.30
C TYR A 99 -12.08 -2.71 -9.43
N ILE A 100 -11.85 -3.87 -10.05
CA ILE A 100 -11.67 -5.14 -9.34
C ILE A 100 -10.31 -5.72 -9.70
N ASN A 101 -9.48 -5.92 -8.68
CA ASN A 101 -8.14 -6.50 -8.80
C ASN A 101 -7.98 -7.77 -7.98
N GLU A 102 -6.96 -8.53 -8.33
CA GLU A 102 -6.46 -9.61 -7.49
C GLU A 102 -6.07 -9.10 -6.10
N TYR A 103 -6.45 -9.84 -5.06
CA TYR A 103 -5.96 -9.64 -3.70
C TYR A 103 -4.67 -10.43 -3.50
N ILE A 104 -3.58 -9.72 -3.27
CA ILE A 104 -2.28 -10.30 -3.01
C ILE A 104 -2.06 -10.40 -1.50
N ASP A 105 -1.94 -11.61 -0.97
CA ASP A 105 -1.70 -11.86 0.46
C ASP A 105 -0.20 -11.99 0.74
N GLY A 106 0.36 -10.96 1.34
CA GLY A 106 1.77 -10.88 1.64
C GLY A 106 2.09 -9.83 2.72
N THR A 107 3.34 -9.46 2.82
CA THR A 107 3.78 -8.42 3.76
C THR A 107 3.68 -7.04 3.12
N MET A 108 2.81 -6.20 3.68
CA MET A 108 2.60 -4.82 3.21
C MET A 108 3.74 -3.91 3.65
N ILE A 109 4.28 -3.15 2.71
CA ILE A 109 5.33 -2.14 2.90
C ILE A 109 4.88 -0.81 2.30
N HIS A 110 5.12 0.26 3.03
CA HIS A 110 5.05 1.63 2.51
C HIS A 110 6.44 2.07 2.10
N LEU A 111 6.56 2.70 0.94
CA LEU A 111 7.76 3.40 0.50
C LEU A 111 7.39 4.89 0.35
N PHE A 112 8.17 5.77 0.99
CA PHE A 112 7.94 7.20 0.97
C PHE A 112 9.26 7.97 1.01
N TYR A 113 9.22 9.23 0.57
CA TYR A 113 10.38 10.11 0.59
C TYR A 113 10.32 11.06 1.80
N ASP A 114 11.38 11.07 2.60
CA ASP A 114 11.52 12.02 3.71
C ASP A 114 12.40 13.20 3.31
N TYR A 115 11.77 14.32 3.05
CA TYR A 115 12.44 15.57 2.63
C TYR A 115 13.39 16.16 3.68
N ARG A 116 13.23 15.79 4.97
CA ARG A 116 14.09 16.28 6.05
C ARG A 116 15.53 15.75 5.93
N VAL A 117 15.66 14.54 5.40
CA VAL A 117 16.94 13.85 5.21
C VAL A 117 17.25 13.55 3.76
N ASN A 118 16.36 13.95 2.84
CA ASN A 118 16.48 13.72 1.41
C ASN A 118 16.70 12.24 1.06
N GLN A 119 15.93 11.36 1.70
CA GLN A 119 16.07 9.91 1.53
C GLN A 119 14.71 9.20 1.40
N TRP A 120 14.73 8.10 0.66
CA TRP A 120 13.63 7.15 0.65
C TRP A 120 13.66 6.29 1.91
N GLU A 121 12.51 6.02 2.47
CA GLU A 121 12.38 5.13 3.62
C GLU A 121 11.20 4.19 3.45
N ILE A 122 11.30 3.01 4.07
CA ILE A 122 10.22 2.04 4.13
C ILE A 122 9.59 1.98 5.51
N ALA A 123 8.33 1.59 5.53
CA ALA A 123 7.62 1.33 6.76
C ALA A 123 6.69 0.12 6.61
N THR A 124 6.38 -0.50 7.73
CA THR A 124 5.27 -1.43 7.87
C THR A 124 4.11 -0.74 8.59
N LYS A 125 3.02 -1.44 8.80
CA LYS A 125 1.86 -0.89 9.54
C LYS A 125 2.23 -0.21 10.87
N ASN A 126 3.24 -0.72 11.59
CA ASN A 126 3.52 -0.31 12.97
C ASN A 126 4.98 0.11 13.20
N SER A 127 5.83 0.16 12.19
CA SER A 127 7.25 0.47 12.36
C SER A 127 7.85 1.12 11.13
N ILE A 128 8.92 1.87 11.33
CA ILE A 128 9.73 2.50 10.29
C ILE A 128 11.01 1.67 10.09
N GLY A 129 11.51 1.61 8.86
CA GLY A 129 12.81 1.02 8.50
C GLY A 129 12.80 -0.48 8.25
N GLY A 130 11.86 -1.22 8.84
CA GLY A 130 11.76 -2.68 8.64
C GLY A 130 12.95 -3.49 9.18
N ASN A 131 13.77 -2.94 10.08
CA ASN A 131 14.98 -3.58 10.62
C ASN A 131 14.67 -4.60 11.73
N TYR A 132 13.67 -5.44 11.52
CA TYR A 132 13.29 -6.51 12.44
C TYR A 132 12.89 -7.76 11.67
N LYS A 133 12.96 -8.91 12.36
CA LYS A 133 12.58 -10.22 11.84
C LYS A 133 11.15 -10.54 12.18
N LEU A 134 10.42 -11.12 11.24
CA LEU A 134 9.05 -11.58 11.46
C LEU A 134 9.07 -12.92 12.23
N MET A 135 7.98 -13.18 12.96
CA MET A 135 7.73 -14.49 13.52
C MET A 135 6.93 -15.32 12.49
N ASN A 136 7.54 -16.34 11.94
CA ASN A 136 6.85 -17.28 11.09
C ASN A 136 5.94 -18.17 11.96
N SER A 137 4.64 -17.99 11.83
CA SER A 137 3.64 -18.69 12.66
C SER A 137 3.61 -20.21 12.38
N ARG A 138 3.95 -20.64 11.17
CA ARG A 138 3.98 -22.06 10.78
C ARG A 138 5.20 -22.77 11.34
N LEU A 139 6.37 -22.15 11.21
CA LEU A 139 7.64 -22.73 11.66
C LEU A 139 7.95 -22.43 13.12
N LYS A 140 7.17 -21.56 13.78
CA LYS A 140 7.37 -21.09 15.18
C LYS A 140 8.78 -20.53 15.42
N GLN A 141 9.40 -19.97 14.39
CA GLN A 141 10.73 -19.37 14.45
C GLN A 141 10.74 -18.00 13.75
N LYS A 142 11.74 -17.18 14.06
CA LYS A 142 11.92 -15.90 13.35
C LYS A 142 12.46 -16.14 11.95
N THR A 143 12.10 -15.26 11.01
CA THR A 143 12.69 -15.21 9.67
C THR A 143 14.22 -15.05 9.75
N ILE A 144 14.95 -15.56 8.77
CA ILE A 144 16.40 -15.40 8.66
C ILE A 144 16.72 -13.93 8.39
N LYS A 145 16.02 -13.36 7.41
CA LYS A 145 16.15 -11.95 6.97
C LYS A 145 15.19 -11.04 7.73
N THR A 146 15.56 -9.78 7.85
CA THR A 146 14.67 -8.71 8.29
C THR A 146 13.64 -8.37 7.21
N VAL A 147 12.57 -7.66 7.59
CA VAL A 147 11.57 -7.17 6.64
C VAL A 147 12.22 -6.31 5.54
N ARG A 148 13.18 -5.46 5.93
CA ARG A 148 13.93 -4.62 4.98
C ARG A 148 14.72 -5.44 3.97
N GLU A 149 15.46 -6.44 4.43
CA GLU A 149 16.23 -7.34 3.55
C GLU A 149 15.32 -8.12 2.61
N MET A 150 14.19 -8.65 3.09
CA MET A 150 13.23 -9.36 2.25
C MET A 150 12.58 -8.43 1.19
N PHE A 151 12.28 -7.18 1.56
CA PHE A 151 11.78 -6.20 0.60
C PHE A 151 12.81 -5.89 -0.49
N ILE A 152 14.07 -5.68 -0.12
CA ILE A 152 15.15 -5.44 -1.08
C ILE A 152 15.35 -6.64 -2.00
N ASP A 153 15.34 -7.86 -1.48
CA ASP A 153 15.44 -9.06 -2.30
C ASP A 153 14.32 -9.13 -3.35
N ALA A 154 13.08 -8.83 -2.94
CA ALA A 154 11.94 -8.82 -3.84
C ALA A 154 12.04 -7.69 -4.89
N PHE A 155 12.62 -6.55 -4.52
CA PHE A 155 12.81 -5.40 -5.40
C PHE A 155 13.93 -5.60 -6.41
N THR A 156 14.98 -6.36 -6.05
CA THR A 156 16.17 -6.56 -6.88
C THR A 156 16.25 -7.94 -7.55
N ARG A 157 15.25 -8.77 -7.36
CA ARG A 157 15.15 -10.21 -7.67
C ARG A 157 16.13 -10.78 -8.71
N ASP A 158 16.23 -10.13 -9.87
CA ASP A 158 17.02 -10.61 -11.01
C ASP A 158 18.23 -9.69 -11.31
N ARG A 159 18.48 -8.71 -10.45
CA ARG A 159 19.55 -7.74 -10.64
C ARG A 159 20.52 -7.82 -9.47
N LEU A 160 21.68 -8.38 -9.72
CA LEU A 160 22.84 -8.27 -8.84
C LEU A 160 23.30 -6.81 -8.81
N SER A 161 22.50 -5.92 -8.24
CA SER A 161 22.88 -4.54 -8.07
C SER A 161 23.76 -4.42 -6.82
N GLU A 162 24.89 -3.77 -6.94
CA GLU A 162 25.82 -3.48 -5.86
C GLU A 162 25.21 -2.67 -4.70
N THR A 163 23.98 -2.19 -4.84
CA THR A 163 23.30 -1.37 -3.85
C THR A 163 22.07 -2.07 -3.25
N ASN A 164 22.32 -2.97 -2.31
CA ASN A 164 21.28 -3.58 -1.45
C ASN A 164 20.70 -2.57 -0.44
N ASN A 165 20.53 -1.31 -0.82
CA ASN A 165 20.07 -0.27 0.07
C ASN A 165 18.98 0.58 -0.57
N VAL A 166 17.82 0.72 0.11
CA VAL A 166 16.70 1.59 -0.31
C VAL A 166 17.17 3.02 -0.57
N TYR A 167 18.08 3.54 0.26
CA TYR A 167 18.54 4.95 0.20
C TYR A 167 19.24 5.30 -1.11
N ASN A 168 19.98 4.39 -1.70
CA ASN A 168 20.82 4.61 -2.87
C ASN A 168 20.40 3.80 -4.10
N ASN A 169 19.21 3.17 -4.05
CA ASN A 169 18.74 2.39 -5.19
C ASN A 169 18.37 3.33 -6.34
N PRO A 170 18.98 3.21 -7.53
CA PRO A 170 18.76 4.14 -8.65
C PRO A 170 17.33 4.09 -9.17
N ILE A 171 16.65 2.94 -9.13
CA ILE A 171 15.26 2.78 -9.56
C ILE A 171 14.34 3.55 -8.61
N ILE A 172 14.47 3.32 -7.31
CA ILE A 172 13.68 4.03 -6.28
C ILE A 172 13.90 5.54 -6.35
N ASN A 173 15.12 5.97 -6.61
CA ASN A 173 15.45 7.40 -6.74
C ASN A 173 14.78 8.07 -7.95
N GLY A 174 14.37 7.30 -8.94
CA GLY A 174 13.58 7.78 -10.09
C GLY A 174 12.10 8.02 -9.77
N PHE A 175 11.58 7.48 -8.68
CA PHE A 175 10.15 7.59 -8.38
C PHE A 175 9.74 9.02 -7.99
N PRO A 176 8.51 9.48 -8.36
CA PRO A 176 7.94 10.73 -7.89
C PRO A 176 7.94 10.84 -6.35
N LYS A 177 8.63 11.85 -5.83
CA LYS A 177 8.91 12.00 -4.39
C LYS A 177 7.71 12.48 -3.56
N ASN A 178 6.70 13.06 -4.22
CA ASN A 178 5.45 13.49 -3.60
C ASN A 178 4.44 12.35 -3.42
N ASN A 179 4.82 11.13 -3.78
CA ASN A 179 3.94 9.97 -3.69
C ASN A 179 4.31 9.05 -2.52
N SER A 180 3.30 8.41 -1.97
CA SER A 180 3.42 7.25 -1.08
C SER A 180 3.03 6.00 -1.85
N TYR A 181 3.89 5.00 -1.81
CA TYR A 181 3.71 3.73 -2.52
C TYR A 181 3.41 2.62 -1.53
N THR A 182 2.39 1.82 -1.80
CA THR A 182 2.09 0.62 -1.04
C THR A 182 2.45 -0.61 -1.85
N PHE A 183 3.42 -1.34 -1.35
CA PHE A 183 3.83 -2.62 -1.90
C PHE A 183 3.34 -3.77 -1.02
N VAL A 184 3.14 -4.92 -1.65
CA VAL A 184 3.01 -6.21 -0.99
C VAL A 184 4.12 -7.11 -1.52
N PHE A 185 5.01 -7.56 -0.66
CA PHE A 185 6.01 -8.53 -1.05
C PHE A 185 5.71 -9.93 -0.50
N LEU A 186 6.10 -10.94 -1.29
CA LEU A 186 6.11 -12.34 -0.92
C LEU A 186 7.56 -12.82 -0.93
N HIS A 187 7.94 -13.62 0.07
CA HIS A 187 9.31 -14.06 0.21
C HIS A 187 9.40 -15.49 0.74
N PRO A 188 10.32 -16.34 0.23
CA PRO A 188 10.50 -17.72 0.68
C PRO A 188 10.76 -17.84 2.19
N ASP A 189 11.47 -16.87 2.78
CA ASP A 189 11.77 -16.85 4.22
C ASP A 189 10.53 -16.53 5.09
N ASN A 190 9.47 -15.94 4.49
CA ASN A 190 8.21 -15.62 5.18
C ASN A 190 6.98 -16.09 4.38
N PRO A 191 6.78 -17.40 4.16
CA PRO A 191 5.59 -17.92 3.47
C PRO A 191 4.35 -17.72 4.36
N ILE A 192 3.42 -16.86 3.94
CA ILE A 192 2.18 -16.57 4.66
C ILE A 192 1.09 -17.56 4.24
N ALA A 193 0.50 -17.39 3.07
CA ALA A 193 -0.59 -18.22 2.57
C ALA A 193 -0.09 -19.39 1.72
N HIS A 194 0.89 -19.17 0.86
CA HIS A 194 1.38 -20.11 -0.13
C HIS A 194 2.87 -20.42 0.04
N HIS A 195 3.30 -21.55 -0.56
CA HIS A 195 4.72 -21.84 -0.67
C HIS A 195 5.32 -20.98 -1.79
N ILE A 196 6.24 -20.12 -1.43
CA ILE A 196 6.92 -19.18 -2.32
C ILE A 196 8.34 -19.66 -2.56
N THR A 197 8.73 -19.84 -3.81
CA THR A 197 10.06 -20.33 -4.20
C THR A 197 11.05 -19.21 -4.50
N GLN A 198 10.56 -18.03 -4.87
CA GLN A 198 11.34 -16.83 -5.15
C GLN A 198 10.61 -15.57 -4.66
N PRO A 199 11.31 -14.46 -4.39
CA PRO A 199 10.66 -13.24 -3.97
C PRO A 199 9.81 -12.63 -5.08
N TYR A 200 8.65 -12.03 -4.72
CA TYR A 200 7.79 -11.24 -5.60
C TYR A 200 7.45 -9.92 -4.94
N LEU A 201 7.32 -8.86 -5.74
CA LEU A 201 6.96 -7.53 -5.29
C LEU A 201 5.80 -6.99 -6.11
N TYR A 202 4.67 -6.75 -5.48
CA TYR A 202 3.48 -6.15 -6.09
C TYR A 202 3.30 -4.71 -5.62
N LEU A 203 3.16 -3.76 -6.55
CA LEU A 203 2.71 -2.41 -6.25
C LEU A 203 1.18 -2.41 -6.30
N THR A 204 0.54 -2.21 -5.14
CA THR A 204 -0.92 -2.28 -5.02
C THR A 204 -1.59 -0.93 -5.05
N ASN A 205 -0.96 0.10 -4.48
CA ASN A 205 -1.54 1.44 -4.40
C ASN A 205 -0.46 2.52 -4.50
N VAL A 206 -0.83 3.62 -5.12
CA VAL A 206 -0.05 4.86 -5.16
C VAL A 206 -0.94 6.02 -4.71
N PHE A 207 -0.41 6.84 -3.83
CA PHE A 207 -1.11 8.01 -3.31
C PHE A 207 -0.27 9.27 -3.53
N ASP A 208 -0.83 10.28 -4.18
CA ASP A 208 -0.26 11.62 -4.20
C ASP A 208 -0.52 12.30 -2.85
N ILE A 209 0.52 12.87 -2.26
CA ILE A 209 0.49 13.47 -0.92
C ILE A 209 0.75 14.96 -1.00
N THR A 210 -0.24 15.75 -0.60
CA THR A 210 -0.06 17.18 -0.36
C THR A 210 0.20 17.41 1.13
N SER A 211 1.47 17.40 1.50
CA SER A 211 1.94 17.35 2.89
C SER A 211 1.46 18.50 3.77
N ASN A 212 1.44 19.71 3.23
CA ASN A 212 1.11 20.92 4.00
C ASN A 212 -0.35 21.01 4.43
N ILE A 213 -1.26 20.44 3.64
CA ILE A 213 -2.70 20.45 3.93
C ILE A 213 -3.21 19.06 4.30
N HIS A 214 -2.32 18.09 4.48
CA HIS A 214 -2.64 16.70 4.82
C HIS A 214 -3.70 16.09 3.87
N ARG A 215 -3.58 16.39 2.59
CA ARG A 215 -4.47 15.85 1.56
C ARG A 215 -3.78 14.67 0.88
N VAL A 216 -4.56 13.64 0.62
CA VAL A 216 -4.15 12.42 -0.09
C VAL A 216 -5.09 12.21 -1.25
N VAL A 217 -4.55 11.95 -2.44
CA VAL A 217 -5.33 11.56 -3.63
C VAL A 217 -4.92 10.15 -4.02
N SER A 218 -5.87 9.24 -4.13
CA SER A 218 -5.62 7.89 -4.63
C SER A 218 -5.40 7.93 -6.14
N ILE A 219 -4.26 7.40 -6.61
CA ILE A 219 -3.97 7.27 -8.03
C ILE A 219 -4.42 5.87 -8.47
N PRO A 220 -5.34 5.75 -9.44
CA PRO A 220 -5.84 4.45 -9.89
C PRO A 220 -4.74 3.59 -10.54
N PRO A 221 -4.83 2.25 -10.45
CA PRO A 221 -3.87 1.33 -11.05
C PRO A 221 -3.64 1.55 -12.54
N HIS A 222 -4.69 1.71 -13.33
CA HIS A 222 -4.58 1.96 -14.78
C HIS A 222 -3.82 3.24 -15.17
N ILE A 223 -3.53 4.12 -14.19
CA ILE A 223 -2.70 5.32 -14.39
C ILE A 223 -1.24 5.03 -14.05
N PHE A 224 -0.96 4.43 -12.88
CA PHE A 224 0.43 4.24 -12.46
C PHE A 224 1.10 3.01 -13.07
N GLU A 225 0.36 2.00 -13.51
CA GLU A 225 0.91 0.81 -14.17
C GLU A 225 1.71 1.16 -15.44
N ASP A 226 1.34 2.24 -16.12
CA ASP A 226 2.00 2.71 -17.33
C ASP A 226 3.17 3.68 -17.08
N TRP A 227 3.50 3.98 -15.82
CA TRP A 227 4.59 4.91 -15.54
C TRP A 227 5.95 4.37 -15.97
N VAL A 228 6.73 5.24 -16.56
CA VAL A 228 8.06 4.90 -17.10
C VAL A 228 9.02 4.42 -16.00
N GLU A 229 8.84 4.89 -14.79
CA GLU A 229 9.64 4.54 -13.62
C GLU A 229 9.52 3.08 -13.21
N PHE A 230 8.44 2.41 -13.60
CA PHE A 230 8.22 0.99 -13.32
C PHE A 230 8.58 0.07 -14.48
N LYS A 231 8.84 0.64 -15.66
CA LYS A 231 9.29 -0.14 -16.81
C LYS A 231 10.66 -0.76 -16.54
N ASP A 232 10.86 -1.96 -17.03
CA ASP A 232 12.10 -2.72 -16.83
C ASP A 232 12.48 -2.96 -15.37
N THR A 233 11.49 -2.96 -14.47
CA THR A 233 11.67 -3.33 -13.04
C THR A 233 11.10 -4.72 -12.76
N CYS A 234 11.37 -5.27 -11.57
CA CYS A 234 10.74 -6.51 -11.08
C CYS A 234 9.39 -6.27 -10.41
N ILE A 235 8.86 -5.05 -10.47
CA ILE A 235 7.57 -4.68 -9.88
C ILE A 235 6.45 -5.32 -10.70
N LEU A 236 5.56 -6.01 -10.01
CA LEU A 236 4.34 -6.60 -10.54
C LEU A 236 3.14 -5.77 -10.11
N PHE A 237 2.05 -5.89 -10.88
CA PHE A 237 0.77 -5.26 -10.57
C PHE A 237 -0.31 -6.33 -10.38
N PRO A 238 -1.24 -6.17 -9.43
CA PRO A 238 -2.40 -7.06 -9.32
C PRO A 238 -3.23 -6.99 -10.60
N LYS A 239 -3.57 -8.15 -11.17
CA LYS A 239 -4.34 -8.19 -12.42
C LYS A 239 -5.77 -7.71 -12.21
N THR A 240 -6.24 -6.87 -13.11
CA THR A 240 -7.65 -6.46 -13.17
C THR A 240 -8.50 -7.58 -13.74
N LYS A 241 -9.70 -7.77 -13.17
CA LYS A 241 -10.69 -8.75 -13.61
C LYS A 241 -12.06 -8.08 -13.76
N SER A 242 -12.81 -8.55 -14.75
CA SER A 242 -14.21 -8.17 -14.95
C SER A 242 -15.11 -9.32 -14.57
N PHE A 243 -16.23 -9.03 -13.91
CA PHE A 243 -17.22 -10.00 -13.47
C PHE A 243 -18.62 -9.55 -13.89
N PRO A 244 -19.51 -10.47 -14.30
CA PRO A 244 -20.84 -10.08 -14.76
C PRO A 244 -21.80 -9.70 -13.61
N SER A 245 -21.56 -10.14 -12.38
CA SER A 245 -22.35 -9.81 -11.20
C SER A 245 -21.59 -10.10 -9.90
N TRP A 246 -22.04 -9.49 -8.79
CA TRP A 246 -21.48 -9.73 -7.44
C TRP A 246 -21.56 -11.20 -7.01
N ASP A 247 -22.56 -11.95 -7.49
CA ASP A 247 -22.75 -13.38 -7.16
C ASP A 247 -21.62 -14.26 -7.73
N THR A 248 -20.98 -13.81 -8.81
CA THR A 248 -19.86 -14.53 -9.42
C THR A 248 -18.56 -14.40 -8.62
N LEU A 249 -18.48 -13.46 -7.67
CA LEU A 249 -17.37 -13.29 -6.73
C LEU A 249 -17.49 -14.17 -5.47
N GLU A 250 -18.19 -15.29 -5.53
CA GLU A 250 -18.26 -16.21 -4.40
C GLU A 250 -16.92 -16.95 -4.18
N PRO A 251 -16.42 -17.02 -2.93
CA PRO A 251 -15.14 -17.68 -2.62
C PRO A 251 -15.06 -19.12 -3.10
N ASN A 252 -16.18 -19.85 -3.05
CA ASN A 252 -16.24 -21.28 -3.45
C ASN A 252 -16.17 -21.51 -4.97
N LYS A 253 -16.44 -20.50 -5.78
CA LYS A 253 -16.32 -20.54 -7.25
C LYS A 253 -14.96 -20.10 -7.76
N LEU A 254 -14.16 -19.48 -6.88
CA LEU A 254 -12.86 -18.89 -7.20
C LEU A 254 -11.67 -19.84 -6.97
N ILE A 255 -11.93 -21.14 -6.74
CA ILE A 255 -10.91 -22.15 -6.39
C ILE A 255 -9.92 -22.45 -7.55
N HIS A 256 -10.23 -22.06 -8.77
CA HIS A 256 -9.32 -22.12 -9.91
C HIS A 256 -8.67 -20.74 -10.16
N PHE A 257 -7.76 -20.36 -9.27
CA PHE A 257 -6.98 -19.16 -9.44
C PHE A 257 -5.90 -19.38 -10.51
N ASP A 258 -6.17 -18.87 -11.68
CA ASP A 258 -5.19 -18.79 -12.77
C ASP A 258 -4.27 -17.60 -12.53
N SER A 259 -3.47 -17.66 -11.48
CA SER A 259 -2.40 -16.70 -11.26
C SER A 259 -1.09 -17.34 -11.71
N ASP A 260 -0.32 -16.65 -12.53
CA ASP A 260 0.98 -17.11 -13.03
C ASP A 260 1.95 -17.53 -11.92
N HIS A 261 1.66 -17.15 -10.68
CA HIS A 261 2.51 -17.40 -9.52
C HIS A 261 1.79 -18.07 -8.33
N GLY A 262 0.50 -18.44 -8.46
CA GLY A 262 -0.27 -19.11 -7.39
C GLY A 262 -0.51 -18.28 -6.12
N VAL A 263 -0.43 -16.95 -6.22
CA VAL A 263 -0.44 -16.03 -5.05
C VAL A 263 -1.74 -15.25 -4.87
N ASN A 264 -2.71 -15.44 -5.76
CA ASN A 264 -4.01 -14.79 -5.65
C ASN A 264 -4.86 -15.48 -4.56
N CYS A 265 -5.31 -14.71 -3.57
CA CYS A 265 -6.15 -15.18 -2.46
C CYS A 265 -7.59 -14.68 -2.54
N GLY A 266 -7.95 -13.95 -3.59
CA GLY A 266 -9.27 -13.36 -3.78
C GLY A 266 -9.22 -12.10 -4.64
N TYR A 267 -10.22 -11.24 -4.44
CA TYR A 267 -10.33 -9.98 -5.18
C TYR A 267 -10.66 -8.82 -4.24
N VAL A 268 -10.24 -7.63 -4.64
CA VAL A 268 -10.61 -6.36 -4.02
C VAL A 268 -11.39 -5.54 -5.03
N ALA A 269 -12.59 -5.14 -4.69
CA ALA A 269 -13.37 -4.17 -5.44
C ALA A 269 -13.17 -2.78 -4.83
N THR A 270 -12.93 -1.80 -5.68
CA THR A 270 -12.74 -0.40 -5.31
C THR A 270 -13.65 0.48 -6.14
N HIS A 271 -14.37 1.39 -5.50
CA HIS A 271 -15.10 2.45 -6.18
C HIS A 271 -14.19 3.67 -6.30
N LEU A 272 -13.74 4.01 -7.50
CA LEU A 272 -12.69 5.00 -7.75
C LEU A 272 -12.95 6.39 -7.15
N PRO A 273 -14.16 6.95 -7.19
CA PRO A 273 -14.45 8.26 -6.59
C PRO A 273 -14.43 8.29 -5.06
N SER A 274 -14.60 7.15 -4.38
CA SER A 274 -14.63 7.09 -2.90
C SER A 274 -13.46 6.30 -2.30
N GLY A 275 -12.79 5.47 -3.08
CA GLY A 275 -11.63 4.67 -2.67
C GLY A 275 -11.96 3.35 -2.02
#